data_ff47469cdb409e536892668a236a346f
#
_entry.id   ff47469cdb409e536892668a236a346f
#
_cell.length_a   1.000
_cell.length_b   1.000
_cell.length_c   1.000
_cell.angle_alpha   90.00
_cell.angle_beta   90.00
_cell.angle_gamma   90.00
#
_symmetry.space_group_name_H-M   'P 1'
#
loop_
_entity.id
_entity.type
_entity.pdbx_description
1 polymer ?
#
loop_
_entity_poly.entity_id
_entity_poly.type
_entity_poly.pdbx_seq_one_letter_code
_entity_poly.pdbx_strand_id
1 'polypeptide(L)'
;MYTSRQLSIDDMKSVTSLFKSVFMAEPWHDDWSDDEQLSLYLGELTGQTNSLSFGLFEENELIGLSIGAVKHWYSGTEYKIEEFCIKSDRQGKEAGAFFLQKIEKEVKARGVKTIYLQTGNDVRAYEFYKKMGFEEEKNNVFFAKEI
;
A
#
# COMPACT_ATOMS: atom_id res chain seq x y z
N MET A 1 -15.21 -13.70 -4.68
CA MET A 1 -14.84 -12.84 -5.81
C MET A 1 -14.27 -11.54 -5.31
N TYR A 2 -13.14 -11.12 -5.87
CA TYR A 2 -12.47 -9.87 -5.48
C TYR A 2 -12.93 -8.71 -6.34
N THR A 3 -13.11 -7.55 -5.71
CA THR A 3 -13.31 -6.28 -6.40
C THR A 3 -12.34 -5.25 -5.84
N SER A 4 -11.99 -4.27 -6.65
CA SER A 4 -11.07 -3.20 -6.24
C SER A 4 -11.68 -1.85 -6.57
N ARG A 5 -11.53 -0.88 -5.67
CA ARG A 5 -11.98 0.49 -5.91
C ARG A 5 -11.15 1.49 -5.12
N GLN A 6 -11.24 2.74 -5.52
CA GLN A 6 -10.66 3.83 -4.76
C GLN A 6 -11.34 3.96 -3.40
N LEU A 7 -10.54 4.23 -2.37
CA LEU A 7 -11.03 4.47 -1.02
C LEU A 7 -11.35 5.95 -0.81
N SER A 8 -12.26 6.22 0.11
CA SER A 8 -12.64 7.57 0.52
C SER A 8 -12.58 7.70 2.04
N ILE A 9 -12.89 8.90 2.53
CA ILE A 9 -12.94 9.16 3.98
C ILE A 9 -13.92 8.22 4.70
N ASP A 10 -14.98 7.78 4.01
CA ASP A 10 -15.97 6.88 4.60
C ASP A 10 -15.43 5.49 4.89
N ASP A 11 -14.29 5.14 4.29
CA ASP A 11 -13.65 3.83 4.46
C ASP A 11 -12.64 3.81 5.62
N MET A 12 -12.36 4.95 6.25
CA MET A 12 -11.23 5.08 7.18
C MET A 12 -11.30 4.16 8.39
N LYS A 13 -12.50 3.87 8.88
CA LYS A 13 -12.66 2.94 10.00
C LYS A 13 -12.18 1.52 9.61
N SER A 14 -12.59 1.06 8.45
CA SER A 14 -12.18 -0.25 7.93
C SER A 14 -10.69 -0.27 7.58
N VAL A 15 -10.18 0.82 7.02
CA VAL A 15 -8.74 0.99 6.71
C VAL A 15 -7.91 0.84 7.97
N THR A 16 -8.26 1.58 9.02
CA THR A 16 -7.54 1.56 10.29
C THR A 16 -7.54 0.16 10.90
N SER A 17 -8.69 -0.49 10.91
CA SER A 17 -8.84 -1.83 11.46
C SER A 17 -7.98 -2.85 10.71
N LEU A 18 -8.04 -2.84 9.38
CA LEU A 18 -7.24 -3.76 8.57
C LEU A 18 -5.75 -3.50 8.73
N PHE A 19 -5.32 -2.25 8.63
CA PHE A 19 -3.92 -1.85 8.79
C PHE A 19 -3.36 -2.38 10.11
N LYS A 20 -4.04 -2.08 11.20
CA LYS A 20 -3.62 -2.49 12.53
C LYS A 20 -3.51 -4.02 12.64
N SER A 21 -4.50 -4.75 12.13
CA SER A 21 -4.54 -6.21 12.22
C SER A 21 -3.38 -6.87 11.47
N VAL A 22 -2.97 -6.31 10.33
CA VAL A 22 -1.88 -6.88 9.52
C VAL A 22 -0.52 -6.52 10.09
N PHE A 23 -0.29 -5.24 10.37
CA PHE A 23 1.07 -4.77 10.71
C PHE A 23 1.45 -5.03 12.15
N MET A 24 0.50 -5.26 13.06
CA MET A 24 0.81 -5.73 14.41
C MET A 24 1.07 -7.25 14.47
N ALA A 25 0.71 -7.99 13.41
CA ALA A 25 0.94 -9.42 13.31
C ALA A 25 2.29 -9.72 12.65
N GLU A 26 2.63 -11.02 12.60
CA GLU A 26 3.81 -11.48 11.88
C GLU A 26 3.74 -11.12 10.39
N PRO A 27 4.84 -10.83 9.73
CA PRO A 27 6.22 -10.76 10.27
C PRO A 27 6.60 -9.38 10.80
N TRP A 28 5.68 -8.41 10.74
CA TRP A 28 5.97 -7.00 11.00
C TRP A 28 6.13 -6.69 12.48
N HIS A 29 5.17 -7.12 13.31
CA HIS A 29 5.15 -6.88 14.75
C HIS A 29 5.32 -5.40 15.12
N ASP A 30 4.80 -4.51 14.25
CA ASP A 30 4.83 -3.06 14.53
C ASP A 30 3.89 -2.74 15.67
N ASP A 31 4.36 -1.97 16.63
CA ASP A 31 3.53 -1.59 17.77
C ASP A 31 2.65 -0.39 17.44
N TRP A 32 1.46 -0.65 16.96
CA TRP A 32 0.42 0.37 16.70
C TRP A 32 -0.63 0.40 17.83
N SER A 33 -0.21 0.15 19.07
CA SER A 33 -1.12 0.20 20.22
C SER A 33 -1.56 1.62 20.58
N ASP A 34 -0.79 2.63 20.16
CA ASP A 34 -1.17 4.04 20.33
C ASP A 34 -2.14 4.42 19.21
N ASP A 35 -3.43 4.44 19.53
CA ASP A 35 -4.49 4.73 18.54
C ASP A 35 -4.41 6.16 18.01
N GLU A 36 -3.94 7.10 18.80
CA GLU A 36 -3.78 8.49 18.34
C GLU A 36 -2.68 8.58 17.29
N GLN A 37 -1.53 7.94 17.55
CA GLN A 37 -0.41 7.92 16.61
C GLN A 37 -0.83 7.26 15.30
N LEU A 38 -1.56 6.16 15.36
CA LEU A 38 -2.07 5.46 14.18
C LEU A 38 -3.03 6.35 13.38
N SER A 39 -3.95 7.00 14.07
CA SER A 39 -4.93 7.90 13.43
C SER A 39 -4.23 9.06 12.73
N LEU A 40 -3.22 9.66 13.37
CA LEU A 40 -2.42 10.73 12.75
C LEU A 40 -1.71 10.22 11.51
N TYR A 41 -1.03 9.08 11.60
CA TYR A 41 -0.28 8.50 10.48
C TYR A 41 -1.17 8.23 9.27
N LEU A 42 -2.26 7.51 9.47
CA LEU A 42 -3.16 7.17 8.36
C LEU A 42 -3.88 8.40 7.82
N GLY A 43 -4.24 9.36 8.69
CA GLY A 43 -4.84 10.62 8.29
C GLY A 43 -3.90 11.45 7.43
N GLU A 44 -2.62 11.50 7.79
CA GLU A 44 -1.60 12.20 7.00
C GLU A 44 -1.42 11.57 5.63
N LEU A 45 -1.30 10.25 5.56
CA LEU A 45 -1.08 9.57 4.28
C LEU A 45 -2.29 9.67 3.35
N THR A 46 -3.50 9.69 3.88
CA THR A 46 -4.72 9.69 3.06
C THR A 46 -5.28 11.09 2.84
N GLY A 47 -4.82 12.08 3.59
CA GLY A 47 -5.37 13.44 3.57
C GLY A 47 -4.59 14.46 2.78
N GLN A 48 -3.54 14.07 2.05
CA GLN A 48 -2.78 14.98 1.20
C GLN A 48 -3.55 15.26 -0.09
N THR A 49 -3.25 16.41 -0.72
CA THR A 49 -3.91 16.80 -1.98
C THR A 49 -3.69 15.79 -3.10
N ASN A 50 -2.57 15.07 -3.06
CA ASN A 50 -2.20 14.08 -4.06
C ASN A 50 -2.38 12.63 -3.57
N SER A 51 -3.02 12.42 -2.44
CA SER A 51 -3.29 11.07 -1.92
C SER A 51 -4.20 10.29 -2.87
N LEU A 52 -3.88 9.02 -3.08
CA LEU A 52 -4.68 8.11 -3.88
C LEU A 52 -4.56 6.73 -3.26
N SER A 53 -5.65 6.22 -2.73
CA SER A 53 -5.67 4.95 -2.03
C SER A 53 -6.73 4.02 -2.61
N PHE A 54 -6.42 2.73 -2.62
CA PHE A 54 -7.30 1.70 -3.16
C PHE A 54 -7.55 0.63 -2.12
N GLY A 55 -8.70 0.00 -2.22
CA GLY A 55 -9.07 -1.14 -1.40
C GLY A 55 -9.40 -2.34 -2.25
N LEU A 56 -9.06 -3.51 -1.74
CA LEU A 56 -9.49 -4.79 -2.27
C LEU A 56 -10.58 -5.32 -1.37
N PHE A 57 -11.68 -5.76 -1.99
CA PHE A 57 -12.86 -6.22 -1.28
C PHE A 57 -13.24 -7.63 -1.69
N GLU A 58 -13.68 -8.40 -0.72
CA GLU A 58 -14.30 -9.70 -0.93
C GLU A 58 -15.64 -9.67 -0.22
N GLU A 59 -16.73 -9.80 -0.97
CA GLU A 59 -18.09 -9.75 -0.44
C GLU A 59 -18.33 -8.55 0.50
N ASN A 60 -17.91 -7.37 0.06
CA ASN A 60 -18.03 -6.10 0.78
C ASN A 60 -17.11 -5.95 2.01
N GLU A 61 -16.28 -6.93 2.28
CA GLU A 61 -15.26 -6.82 3.33
C GLU A 61 -13.97 -6.27 2.75
N LEU A 62 -13.37 -5.27 3.37
CA LEU A 62 -12.07 -4.74 2.99
C LEU A 62 -10.99 -5.73 3.43
N ILE A 63 -10.27 -6.31 2.46
CA ILE A 63 -9.24 -7.31 2.71
C ILE A 63 -7.86 -6.91 2.20
N GLY A 64 -7.75 -5.79 1.51
CA GLY A 64 -6.46 -5.30 1.04
C GLY A 64 -6.42 -3.79 0.97
N LEU A 65 -5.24 -3.23 1.16
CA LEU A 65 -4.99 -1.79 1.14
C LEU A 65 -3.81 -1.45 0.25
N SER A 66 -3.96 -0.37 -0.51
CA SER A 66 -2.83 0.36 -1.10
C SER A 66 -3.03 1.82 -0.75
N ILE A 67 -2.20 2.35 0.11
CA ILE A 67 -2.20 3.76 0.48
C ILE A 67 -1.04 4.41 -0.24
N GLY A 68 -1.31 5.45 -1.02
CA GLY A 68 -0.27 6.06 -1.83
C GLY A 68 -0.57 7.48 -2.25
N ALA A 69 0.31 8.00 -3.10
CA ALA A 69 0.23 9.37 -3.60
C ALA A 69 0.73 9.45 -5.04
N VAL A 70 0.14 10.35 -5.80
CA VAL A 70 0.53 10.62 -7.18
C VAL A 70 1.46 11.83 -7.20
N LYS A 71 2.59 11.72 -7.89
CA LYS A 71 3.57 12.78 -8.03
C LYS A 71 3.86 13.06 -9.49
N HIS A 72 3.95 14.33 -9.84
CA HIS A 72 4.30 14.76 -11.19
C HIS A 72 5.82 14.96 -11.27
N TRP A 73 6.56 13.85 -11.35
CA TRP A 73 8.02 13.86 -11.41
C TRP A 73 8.48 14.31 -12.80
N TYR A 74 9.70 14.83 -12.91
CA TYR A 74 10.17 15.42 -14.17
C TYR A 74 10.15 14.43 -15.34
N SER A 75 10.34 13.15 -15.10
CA SER A 75 10.37 12.12 -16.13
C SER A 75 9.02 11.47 -16.41
N GLY A 76 8.00 11.85 -15.66
CA GLY A 76 6.65 11.31 -15.80
C GLY A 76 5.93 11.21 -14.48
N THR A 77 4.63 11.09 -14.55
CA THR A 77 3.78 10.96 -13.36
C THR A 77 3.99 9.60 -12.71
N GLU A 78 4.15 9.60 -11.39
CA GLU A 78 4.44 8.40 -10.60
C GLU A 78 3.37 8.18 -9.55
N TYR A 79 3.12 6.91 -9.23
CA TYR A 79 2.33 6.53 -8.05
C TYR A 79 3.27 5.88 -7.04
N LYS A 80 3.40 6.51 -5.89
CA LYS A 80 4.19 5.94 -4.78
C LYS A 80 3.25 5.19 -3.85
N ILE A 81 3.51 3.91 -3.66
CA ILE A 81 2.81 3.11 -2.64
C ILE A 81 3.54 3.32 -1.32
N GLU A 82 2.85 3.93 -0.34
CA GLU A 82 3.37 4.10 1.01
C GLU A 82 3.14 2.86 1.86
N GLU A 83 1.93 2.28 1.77
CA GLU A 83 1.56 1.08 2.49
C GLU A 83 0.77 0.15 1.58
N PHE A 84 1.10 -1.12 1.62
CA PHE A 84 0.40 -2.16 0.86
C PHE A 84 0.28 -3.40 1.73
N CYS A 85 -0.94 -3.89 1.90
CA CYS A 85 -1.14 -5.12 2.67
C CYS A 85 -2.37 -5.88 2.21
N ILE A 86 -2.35 -7.17 2.51
CA ILE A 86 -3.48 -8.09 2.33
C ILE A 86 -3.77 -8.70 3.71
N LYS A 87 -5.04 -8.83 4.04
CA LYS A 87 -5.50 -9.46 5.27
C LYS A 87 -4.79 -10.81 5.48
N SER A 88 -4.36 -11.09 6.69
CA SER A 88 -3.46 -12.21 6.99
C SER A 88 -4.01 -13.56 6.50
N ASP A 89 -5.30 -13.81 6.64
CA ASP A 89 -5.91 -15.07 6.22
C ASP A 89 -6.19 -15.16 4.70
N ARG A 90 -5.87 -14.11 3.96
CA ARG A 90 -5.99 -14.06 2.49
C ARG A 90 -4.65 -14.02 1.79
N GLN A 91 -3.55 -13.93 2.53
CA GLN A 91 -2.20 -13.93 1.96
C GLN A 91 -1.89 -15.28 1.32
N GLY A 92 -1.09 -15.26 0.23
CA GLY A 92 -0.72 -16.48 -0.47
C GLY A 92 -1.81 -17.07 -1.36
N LYS A 93 -2.94 -16.36 -1.55
CA LYS A 93 -4.10 -16.82 -2.34
C LYS A 93 -4.35 -15.96 -3.57
N GLU A 94 -3.29 -15.44 -4.16
CA GLU A 94 -3.33 -14.62 -5.37
C GLU A 94 -4.03 -13.27 -5.20
N ALA A 95 -4.53 -12.94 -4.01
CA ALA A 95 -5.23 -11.69 -3.75
C ALA A 95 -4.33 -10.49 -4.00
N GLY A 96 -3.07 -10.55 -3.56
CA GLY A 96 -2.09 -9.47 -3.75
C GLY A 96 -1.82 -9.21 -5.23
N ALA A 97 -1.62 -10.27 -6.01
CA ALA A 97 -1.37 -10.15 -7.46
C ALA A 97 -2.58 -9.57 -8.18
N PHE A 98 -3.77 -10.05 -7.88
CA PHE A 98 -5.01 -9.51 -8.43
C PHE A 98 -5.14 -8.02 -8.13
N PHE A 99 -4.93 -7.66 -6.87
CA PHE A 99 -5.07 -6.28 -6.41
C PHE A 99 -4.08 -5.35 -7.11
N LEU A 100 -2.81 -5.73 -7.12
CA LEU A 100 -1.77 -4.91 -7.74
C LEU A 100 -2.01 -4.71 -9.23
N GLN A 101 -2.46 -5.73 -9.94
CA GLN A 101 -2.82 -5.62 -11.36
C GLN A 101 -3.97 -4.65 -11.59
N LYS A 102 -4.96 -4.63 -10.69
CA LYS A 102 -6.07 -3.67 -10.77
C LYS A 102 -5.59 -2.24 -10.53
N ILE A 103 -4.70 -2.06 -9.56
CA ILE A 103 -4.10 -0.75 -9.27
C ILE A 103 -3.32 -0.26 -10.49
N GLU A 104 -2.48 -1.11 -11.08
CA GLU A 104 -1.70 -0.76 -12.27
C GLU A 104 -2.60 -0.25 -13.39
N LYS A 105 -3.69 -0.95 -13.65
CA LYS A 105 -4.66 -0.56 -14.68
C LYS A 105 -5.27 0.81 -14.38
N GLU A 106 -5.68 1.04 -13.13
CA GLU A 106 -6.29 2.29 -12.70
C GLU A 106 -5.33 3.47 -12.81
N VAL A 107 -4.11 3.33 -12.30
CA VAL A 107 -3.15 4.43 -12.32
C VAL A 107 -2.64 4.70 -13.73
N LYS A 108 -2.50 3.65 -14.55
CA LYS A 108 -2.14 3.80 -15.96
C LYS A 108 -3.19 4.63 -16.70
N ALA A 109 -4.46 4.39 -16.44
CA ALA A 109 -5.56 5.16 -17.04
C ALA A 109 -5.53 6.64 -16.64
N ARG A 110 -4.89 6.96 -15.51
CA ARG A 110 -4.71 8.33 -15.03
C ARG A 110 -3.40 8.96 -15.52
N GLY A 111 -2.66 8.30 -16.39
CA GLY A 111 -1.42 8.82 -16.96
C GLY A 111 -0.17 8.52 -16.16
N VAL A 112 -0.26 7.69 -15.13
CA VAL A 112 0.91 7.28 -14.35
C VAL A 112 1.82 6.40 -15.22
N LYS A 113 3.13 6.67 -15.17
CA LYS A 113 4.15 5.96 -15.93
C LYS A 113 4.94 4.97 -15.08
N THR A 114 5.02 5.20 -13.78
CA THR A 114 5.85 4.40 -12.86
C THR A 114 5.12 4.22 -11.54
N ILE A 115 5.17 3.02 -11.00
CA ILE A 115 4.77 2.74 -9.62
C ILE A 115 6.05 2.40 -8.87
N TYR A 116 6.27 3.01 -7.71
CA TYR A 116 7.43 2.67 -6.89
C TYR A 116 7.05 2.60 -5.41
N LEU A 117 7.90 1.91 -4.66
CA LEU A 117 7.71 1.70 -3.24
C LEU A 117 9.04 1.38 -2.57
N GLN A 118 9.04 1.38 -1.25
CA GLN A 118 10.18 0.93 -0.46
C GLN A 118 9.74 -0.25 0.41
N THR A 119 10.58 -1.28 0.48
CA THR A 119 10.35 -2.44 1.33
C THR A 119 11.69 -3.00 1.78
N GLY A 120 11.68 -3.79 2.86
CA GLY A 120 12.89 -4.48 3.28
C GLY A 120 13.27 -5.58 2.29
N ASN A 121 14.58 -5.81 2.12
CA ASN A 121 15.06 -6.86 1.22
C ASN A 121 15.10 -8.24 1.88
N ASP A 122 14.73 -8.33 3.14
CA ASP A 122 14.75 -9.55 3.96
C ASP A 122 13.33 -10.04 4.32
N VAL A 123 12.29 -9.51 3.67
CA VAL A 123 10.90 -9.86 3.93
C VAL A 123 10.23 -10.49 2.70
N ARG A 124 9.13 -11.23 2.90
CA ARG A 124 8.37 -11.88 1.84
C ARG A 124 7.91 -10.92 0.75
N ALA A 125 7.61 -9.70 1.13
CA ALA A 125 7.16 -8.67 0.19
C ALA A 125 8.19 -8.41 -0.91
N TYR A 126 9.49 -8.50 -0.60
CA TYR A 126 10.57 -8.32 -1.58
C TYR A 126 10.41 -9.27 -2.77
N GLU A 127 10.22 -10.56 -2.52
CA GLU A 127 10.03 -11.55 -3.58
C GLU A 127 8.71 -11.34 -4.32
N PHE A 128 7.67 -10.95 -3.61
CA PHE A 128 6.38 -10.64 -4.21
C PHE A 128 6.50 -9.53 -5.25
N TYR A 129 7.14 -8.43 -4.91
CA TYR A 129 7.28 -7.31 -5.84
C TYR A 129 8.14 -7.66 -7.05
N LYS A 130 9.21 -8.41 -6.85
CA LYS A 130 10.03 -8.92 -7.97
C LYS A 130 9.19 -9.78 -8.91
N LYS A 131 8.40 -10.67 -8.34
CA LYS A 131 7.50 -11.54 -9.11
C LYS A 131 6.46 -10.75 -9.90
N MET A 132 6.03 -9.61 -9.35
CA MET A 132 5.07 -8.71 -10.00
C MET A 132 5.71 -7.79 -11.03
N GLY A 133 6.99 -7.93 -11.31
CA GLY A 133 7.68 -7.17 -12.34
C GLY A 133 8.38 -5.90 -11.86
N PHE A 134 8.45 -5.68 -10.56
CA PHE A 134 9.20 -4.55 -10.01
C PHE A 134 10.68 -4.87 -10.03
N GLU A 135 11.49 -3.87 -10.33
CA GLU A 135 12.94 -3.96 -10.31
C GLU A 135 13.50 -3.17 -9.13
N GLU A 136 14.45 -3.77 -8.43
CA GLU A 136 15.12 -3.07 -7.33
C GLU A 136 16.02 -1.96 -7.87
N GLU A 137 15.86 -0.75 -7.34
CA GLU A 137 16.68 0.41 -7.72
C GLU A 137 17.95 0.40 -6.87
N LYS A 138 19.01 -0.24 -7.39
CA LYS A 138 20.24 -0.47 -6.65
C LYS A 138 21.10 0.77 -6.44
N ASN A 139 20.80 1.85 -7.18
CA ASN A 139 21.52 3.11 -7.05
C ASN A 139 20.96 4.03 -5.98
N ASN A 140 19.86 3.65 -5.36
CA ASN A 140 19.20 4.42 -4.33
C ASN A 140 19.34 3.71 -2.98
N VAL A 141 19.59 4.49 -1.95
CA VAL A 141 19.66 3.97 -0.58
C VAL A 141 18.80 4.83 0.34
N PHE A 142 18.31 4.20 1.38
CA PHE A 142 17.53 4.86 2.41
C PHE A 142 18.47 5.26 3.55
N PHE A 143 18.40 6.55 3.93
CA PHE A 143 19.17 7.07 5.06
C PHE A 143 18.22 7.47 6.19
N ALA A 144 18.57 7.15 7.41
CA ALA A 144 17.84 7.59 8.59
C ALA A 144 18.84 8.05 9.66
N LYS A 145 18.45 9.03 10.45
CA LYS A 145 19.23 9.50 11.59
C LYS A 145 18.29 9.68 12.77
N GLU A 146 18.61 9.01 13.85
CA GLU A 146 17.89 9.17 15.11
C GLU A 146 18.34 10.48 15.77
N ILE A 147 17.40 11.25 16.27
CA ILE A 147 17.68 12.54 16.91
C ILE A 147 17.16 12.62 18.33
#